data_60d90a6416664771d0ba3909a997ad8f
#
_entry.id   60d90a6416664771d0ba3909a997ad8f
#
_cell.length_a   1.000
_cell.length_b   1.000
_cell.length_c   1.000
_cell.angle_alpha   90.00
_cell.angle_beta   90.00
_cell.angle_gamma   90.00
#
_symmetry.space_group_name_H-M   'P 1'
#
loop_
_entity.id
_entity.type
_entity.pdbx_description
1 polymer ?
#
loop_
_entity_poly.entity_id
_entity_poly.type
_entity_poly.pdbx_seq_one_letter_code
_entity_poly.pdbx_strand_id
1 'polypeptide(L)'
;MAEKLIVQGNSKEELYQTLFPQLVSLLEDEGDAIANMANISACLADTFHFWWVGFYRVVNDELVLGPFQGPLACTRIRKGCGVCGTAWERKETIIVPDVNLFPGHIACSSASRSEIVVPVFRGNEVVAVLDIDSEHLNTFDETDKAWLEKIAGLFA
;
A
#
# COMPACT_ATOMS: atom_id res chain seq x y z
N MET A 1 0.24 -24.60 -6.02
CA MET A 1 -1.22 -24.50 -5.77
C MET A 1 -1.51 -23.18 -5.08
N ALA A 2 -2.46 -22.43 -5.58
CA ALA A 2 -2.81 -21.15 -4.96
C ALA A 2 -3.59 -21.39 -3.65
N GLU A 3 -3.18 -20.72 -2.61
CA GLU A 3 -3.89 -20.77 -1.34
C GLU A 3 -5.10 -19.85 -1.37
N LYS A 4 -6.13 -20.22 -0.64
CA LYS A 4 -7.33 -19.41 -0.51
C LYS A 4 -7.32 -18.71 0.85
N LEU A 5 -7.46 -17.39 0.85
CA LEU A 5 -7.62 -16.63 2.07
C LEU A 5 -8.96 -16.90 2.71
N ILE A 6 -8.95 -17.02 4.04
CA ILE A 6 -10.16 -17.09 4.85
C ILE A 6 -10.09 -15.93 5.85
N VAL A 7 -10.66 -14.78 5.46
CA VAL A 7 -10.66 -13.58 6.29
C VAL A 7 -12.08 -13.33 6.79
N GLN A 8 -12.22 -13.18 8.10
CA GLN A 8 -13.50 -12.99 8.76
C GLN A 8 -13.42 -11.85 9.77
N GLY A 9 -14.49 -11.08 9.87
CA GLY A 9 -14.60 -10.02 10.85
C GLY A 9 -15.72 -9.06 10.54
N ASN A 10 -16.20 -8.35 11.57
CA ASN A 10 -17.23 -7.33 11.48
C ASN A 10 -16.66 -5.92 11.59
N SER A 11 -15.35 -5.79 11.78
CA SER A 11 -14.65 -4.51 11.88
C SER A 11 -13.35 -4.58 11.11
N LYS A 12 -12.82 -3.42 10.79
CA LYS A 12 -11.51 -3.27 10.14
C LYS A 12 -10.42 -3.99 10.93
N GLU A 13 -10.39 -3.80 12.24
CA GLU A 13 -9.42 -4.44 13.15
C GLU A 13 -9.50 -5.97 13.05
N GLU A 14 -10.69 -6.53 13.09
CA GLU A 14 -10.88 -7.99 13.01
C GLU A 14 -10.43 -8.54 11.64
N LEU A 15 -10.71 -7.81 10.57
CA LEU A 15 -10.26 -8.20 9.23
C LEU A 15 -8.73 -8.26 9.15
N TYR A 16 -8.04 -7.26 9.67
CA TYR A 16 -6.58 -7.28 9.74
C TYR A 16 -6.05 -8.40 10.63
N GLN A 17 -6.68 -8.64 11.78
CA GLN A 17 -6.28 -9.70 12.70
C GLN A 17 -6.33 -11.08 12.06
N THR A 18 -7.32 -11.34 11.21
CA THR A 18 -7.43 -12.63 10.52
C THR A 18 -6.57 -12.69 9.26
N LEU A 19 -6.37 -11.56 8.58
CA LEU A 19 -5.55 -11.49 7.37
C LEU A 19 -4.05 -11.65 7.68
N PHE A 20 -3.55 -10.97 8.70
CA PHE A 20 -2.10 -10.84 8.94
C PHE A 20 -1.38 -12.19 9.10
N PRO A 21 -1.85 -13.14 9.92
CA PRO A 21 -1.18 -14.45 10.03
C PRO A 21 -1.14 -15.22 8.72
N GLN A 22 -2.15 -15.08 7.88
CA GLN A 22 -2.19 -15.73 6.58
C GLN A 22 -1.18 -15.11 5.61
N LEU A 23 -1.00 -13.78 5.67
CA LEU A 23 0.06 -13.10 4.91
C LEU A 23 1.44 -13.55 5.35
N VAL A 24 1.68 -13.61 6.66
CA VAL A 24 2.97 -14.09 7.20
C VAL A 24 3.29 -15.48 6.63
N SER A 25 2.33 -16.40 6.71
CA SER A 25 2.51 -17.77 6.21
C SER A 25 2.75 -17.81 4.69
N LEU A 26 2.05 -16.97 3.94
CA LEU A 26 2.17 -16.91 2.48
C LEU A 26 3.54 -16.41 2.02
N LEU A 27 4.15 -15.51 2.79
CA LEU A 27 5.38 -14.81 2.43
C LEU A 27 6.65 -15.45 3.00
N GLU A 28 6.54 -16.29 4.05
CA GLU A 28 7.70 -16.73 4.81
C GLU A 28 8.74 -17.51 4.01
N ASP A 29 8.30 -18.27 3.01
CA ASP A 29 9.19 -19.09 2.18
C ASP A 29 9.51 -18.45 0.82
N GLU A 30 9.01 -17.25 0.56
CA GLU A 30 9.22 -16.56 -0.72
C GLU A 30 10.17 -15.39 -0.56
N GLY A 31 11.29 -15.47 -1.27
CA GLY A 31 12.30 -14.41 -1.25
C GLY A 31 12.18 -13.35 -2.34
N ASP A 32 11.29 -13.54 -3.31
CA ASP A 32 11.14 -12.58 -4.41
C ASP A 32 10.20 -11.45 -4.03
N ALA A 33 10.74 -10.23 -4.01
CA ALA A 33 9.98 -9.04 -3.60
C ALA A 33 8.79 -8.75 -4.52
N ILE A 34 8.93 -8.96 -5.82
CA ILE A 34 7.85 -8.71 -6.79
C ILE A 34 6.69 -9.69 -6.56
N ALA A 35 7.00 -10.96 -6.36
CA ALA A 35 5.99 -11.97 -6.05
C ALA A 35 5.24 -11.62 -4.76
N ASN A 36 5.97 -11.19 -3.73
CA ASN A 36 5.38 -10.79 -2.45
C ASN A 36 4.50 -9.53 -2.59
N MET A 37 4.96 -8.53 -3.32
CA MET A 37 4.16 -7.33 -3.60
C MET A 37 2.87 -7.68 -4.34
N ALA A 38 2.94 -8.59 -5.29
CA ALA A 38 1.77 -9.02 -6.05
C ALA A 38 0.73 -9.70 -5.14
N ASN A 39 1.18 -10.61 -4.28
CA ASN A 39 0.28 -11.32 -3.37
C ASN A 39 -0.28 -10.42 -2.25
N ILE A 40 0.52 -9.52 -1.72
CA ILE A 40 0.03 -8.53 -0.74
C ILE A 40 -1.06 -7.66 -1.38
N SER A 41 -0.82 -7.16 -2.59
CA SER A 41 -1.79 -6.34 -3.32
C SER A 41 -3.09 -7.10 -3.55
N ALA A 42 -3.01 -8.35 -3.99
CA ALA A 42 -4.17 -9.19 -4.20
C ALA A 42 -4.96 -9.46 -2.92
N CYS A 43 -4.25 -9.77 -1.82
CA CYS A 43 -4.88 -10.04 -0.52
C CYS A 43 -5.59 -8.81 0.04
N LEU A 44 -4.97 -7.64 -0.04
CA LEU A 44 -5.58 -6.39 0.42
C LEU A 44 -6.79 -6.00 -0.41
N ALA A 45 -6.69 -6.14 -1.74
CA ALA A 45 -7.81 -5.87 -2.65
C ALA A 45 -8.99 -6.80 -2.37
N ASP A 46 -8.73 -8.08 -2.18
CA ASP A 46 -9.77 -9.08 -1.92
C ASP A 46 -10.44 -8.87 -0.55
N THR A 47 -9.66 -8.48 0.45
CA THR A 47 -10.16 -8.31 1.82
C THR A 47 -10.97 -7.03 1.99
N PHE A 48 -10.48 -5.90 1.47
CA PHE A 48 -11.05 -4.58 1.74
C PHE A 48 -11.74 -3.93 0.54
N HIS A 49 -11.56 -4.48 -0.67
CA HIS A 49 -12.14 -3.96 -1.91
C HIS A 49 -11.75 -2.51 -2.21
N PHE A 50 -10.49 -2.16 -1.96
CA PHE A 50 -9.96 -0.83 -2.26
C PHE A 50 -10.04 -0.52 -3.75
N TRP A 51 -10.22 0.76 -4.09
CA TRP A 51 -10.22 1.23 -5.48
C TRP A 51 -8.89 0.91 -6.18
N TRP A 52 -7.78 1.12 -5.48
CA TRP A 52 -6.44 0.83 -5.97
C TRP A 52 -5.56 0.43 -4.80
N VAL A 53 -4.76 -0.59 -4.97
CA VAL A 53 -3.75 -1.00 -3.98
C VAL A 53 -2.55 -1.58 -4.70
N GLY A 54 -1.37 -1.07 -4.37
CA GLY A 54 -0.15 -1.54 -5.01
C GLY A 54 1.10 -0.91 -4.46
N PHE A 55 2.20 -1.19 -5.14
CA PHE A 55 3.52 -0.76 -4.71
C PHE A 55 4.20 0.07 -5.80
N TYR A 56 4.91 1.11 -5.35
CA TYR A 56 5.90 1.79 -6.16
C TYR A 56 7.27 1.47 -5.59
N ARG A 57 8.22 1.09 -6.45
CA ARG A 57 9.58 0.71 -6.05
C ARG A 57 10.54 1.86 -6.32
N VAL A 58 11.52 2.05 -5.45
CA VAL A 58 12.60 3.01 -5.68
C VAL A 58 13.60 2.39 -6.66
N VAL A 59 13.70 2.97 -7.85
CA VAL A 59 14.62 2.54 -8.90
C VAL A 59 15.30 3.77 -9.48
N ASN A 60 16.62 3.86 -9.39
CA ASN A 60 17.40 5.00 -9.90
C ASN A 60 16.85 6.37 -9.43
N ASP A 61 16.63 6.50 -8.11
CA ASP A 61 16.14 7.72 -7.45
C ASP A 61 14.75 8.18 -7.92
N GLU A 62 13.93 7.25 -8.32
CA GLU A 62 12.57 7.51 -8.78
C GLU A 62 11.65 6.38 -8.30
N LEU A 63 10.40 6.69 -8.00
CA LEU A 63 9.39 5.65 -7.76
C LEU A 63 8.87 5.14 -9.09
N VAL A 64 8.92 3.83 -9.26
CA VAL A 64 8.49 3.13 -10.46
C VAL A 64 7.36 2.19 -10.11
N LEU A 65 6.28 2.24 -10.89
CA LEU A 65 5.12 1.38 -10.69
C LEU A 65 5.53 -0.10 -10.60
N GLY A 66 5.10 -0.76 -9.55
CA GLY A 66 5.27 -2.19 -9.32
C GLY A 66 3.93 -2.92 -9.37
N PRO A 67 3.83 -4.10 -8.75
CA PRO A 67 2.59 -4.86 -8.72
C PRO A 67 1.45 -4.10 -8.06
N PHE A 68 0.27 -4.15 -8.67
CA PHE A 68 -0.92 -3.48 -8.16
C PHE A 68 -2.21 -4.16 -8.61
N GLN A 69 -3.30 -3.80 -7.95
CA GLN A 69 -4.67 -4.16 -8.30
C GLN A 69 -5.48 -2.87 -8.45
N GLY A 70 -6.08 -2.66 -9.61
CA GLY A 70 -6.90 -1.48 -9.86
C GLY A 70 -6.72 -0.92 -11.27
N PRO A 71 -7.28 0.27 -11.54
CA PRO A 71 -7.14 0.92 -12.84
C PRO A 71 -5.72 1.41 -13.10
N LEU A 72 -5.47 1.84 -14.33
CA LEU A 72 -4.16 2.35 -14.76
C LEU A 72 -3.64 3.44 -13.83
N ALA A 73 -2.34 3.46 -13.62
CA ALA A 73 -1.67 4.36 -12.70
C ALA A 73 -0.47 5.05 -13.35
N CYS A 74 0.03 6.11 -12.71
CA CYS A 74 1.27 6.76 -13.11
C CYS A 74 2.42 5.76 -13.04
N THR A 75 3.30 5.74 -14.02
CA THR A 75 4.42 4.80 -14.06
C THR A 75 5.65 5.30 -13.31
N ARG A 76 5.79 6.61 -13.16
CA ARG A 76 6.94 7.26 -12.51
C ARG A 76 6.49 8.38 -11.59
N ILE A 77 7.07 8.45 -10.40
CA ILE A 77 6.81 9.52 -9.42
C ILE A 77 8.15 9.96 -8.84
N ARG A 78 8.39 11.28 -8.83
CA ARG A 78 9.60 11.86 -8.28
C ARG A 78 9.53 11.94 -6.76
N LYS A 79 10.69 11.91 -6.12
CA LYS A 79 10.82 12.12 -4.68
C LYS A 79 10.24 13.49 -4.30
N GLY A 80 9.43 13.52 -3.25
CA GLY A 80 8.77 14.73 -2.77
C GLY A 80 7.53 15.15 -3.55
N CYS A 81 7.16 14.44 -4.62
CA CYS A 81 5.99 14.76 -5.43
C CYS A 81 4.81 13.85 -5.07
N GLY A 82 3.62 14.45 -4.90
CA GLY A 82 2.41 13.73 -4.53
C GLY A 82 2.51 13.06 -3.16
N VAL A 83 1.54 12.22 -2.83
CA VAL A 83 1.51 11.54 -1.54
C VAL A 83 2.62 10.47 -1.47
N CYS A 84 2.76 9.67 -2.52
CA CYS A 84 3.81 8.62 -2.59
C CYS A 84 5.22 9.22 -2.48
N GLY A 85 5.52 10.24 -3.26
CA GLY A 85 6.82 10.90 -3.23
C GLY A 85 7.12 11.57 -1.89
N THR A 86 6.09 12.11 -1.25
CA THR A 86 6.20 12.76 0.06
C THR A 86 6.45 11.72 1.17
N ALA A 87 5.73 10.58 1.14
CA ALA A 87 5.94 9.49 2.10
C ALA A 87 7.37 8.96 2.00
N TRP A 88 7.88 8.80 0.81
CA TRP A 88 9.27 8.40 0.57
C TRP A 88 10.26 9.41 1.14
N GLU A 89 10.09 10.69 0.81
CA GLU A 89 11.00 11.75 1.27
C GLU A 89 11.01 11.89 2.78
N ARG A 90 9.83 11.87 3.42
CA ARG A 90 9.69 12.02 4.86
C ARG A 90 9.96 10.73 5.63
N LYS A 91 10.02 9.59 4.96
CA LYS A 91 10.21 8.27 5.57
C LYS A 91 9.14 7.97 6.63
N GLU A 92 7.90 8.34 6.34
CA GLU A 92 6.78 8.12 7.25
C GLU A 92 5.49 7.83 6.50
N THR A 93 4.58 7.12 7.16
CA THR A 93 3.23 6.87 6.64
C THR A 93 2.45 8.17 6.59
N ILE A 94 1.74 8.39 5.48
CA ILE A 94 0.88 9.56 5.29
C ILE A 94 -0.55 9.09 5.06
N ILE A 95 -1.47 9.61 5.89
CA ILE A 95 -2.91 9.41 5.74
C ILE A 95 -3.50 10.69 5.19
N VAL A 96 -4.20 10.58 4.06
CA VAL A 96 -4.84 11.72 3.39
C VAL A 96 -6.35 11.53 3.39
N PRO A 97 -7.09 12.24 4.29
CA PRO A 97 -8.55 12.13 4.36
C PRO A 97 -9.27 12.60 3.11
N ASP A 98 -8.72 13.59 2.43
CA ASP A 98 -9.25 14.15 1.19
C ASP A 98 -8.08 14.56 0.29
N VAL A 99 -7.90 13.83 -0.83
CA VAL A 99 -6.78 14.06 -1.75
C VAL A 99 -6.79 15.45 -2.38
N ASN A 100 -7.96 16.06 -2.52
CA ASN A 100 -8.07 17.40 -3.08
C ASN A 100 -7.50 18.49 -2.16
N LEU A 101 -7.31 18.17 -0.87
CA LEU A 101 -6.73 19.06 0.11
C LEU A 101 -5.23 18.84 0.32
N PHE A 102 -4.66 17.80 -0.29
CA PHE A 102 -3.24 17.50 -0.17
C PHE A 102 -2.42 18.35 -1.15
N PRO A 103 -1.46 19.17 -0.65
CA PRO A 103 -0.64 20.01 -1.53
C PRO A 103 0.19 19.18 -2.51
N GLY A 104 0.08 19.49 -3.80
CA GLY A 104 0.84 18.80 -4.83
C GLY A 104 0.34 17.40 -5.17
N HIS A 105 -0.90 17.06 -4.82
CA HIS A 105 -1.49 15.77 -5.16
C HIS A 105 -1.42 15.50 -6.67
N ILE A 106 -0.94 14.30 -7.04
CA ILE A 106 -0.90 13.85 -8.43
C ILE A 106 -2.14 13.02 -8.69
N ALA A 107 -3.02 13.51 -9.56
CA ALA A 107 -4.26 12.84 -9.91
C ALA A 107 -4.00 11.75 -10.96
N CYS A 108 -3.49 10.59 -10.54
CA CYS A 108 -3.33 9.42 -11.41
C CYS A 108 -4.67 8.70 -11.64
N SER A 109 -5.66 8.94 -10.78
CA SER A 109 -7.02 8.44 -10.91
C SER A 109 -8.00 9.51 -10.45
N SER A 110 -8.97 9.84 -11.31
CA SER A 110 -10.00 10.85 -10.99
C SER A 110 -11.01 10.37 -9.94
N ALA A 111 -11.07 9.05 -9.67
CA ALA A 111 -12.00 8.48 -8.71
C ALA A 111 -11.42 8.39 -7.29
N SER A 112 -10.13 8.58 -7.11
CA SER A 112 -9.50 8.56 -5.79
C SER A 112 -9.95 9.76 -4.96
N ARG A 113 -10.38 9.53 -3.73
CA ARG A 113 -10.84 10.56 -2.81
C ARG A 113 -10.05 10.61 -1.52
N SER A 114 -9.60 9.48 -1.01
CA SER A 114 -8.70 9.39 0.14
C SER A 114 -7.59 8.40 -0.14
N GLU A 115 -6.49 8.53 0.59
CA GLU A 115 -5.29 7.75 0.31
C GLU A 115 -4.49 7.49 1.58
N ILE A 116 -3.80 6.35 1.64
CA ILE A 116 -2.75 6.07 2.61
C ILE A 116 -1.52 5.56 1.86
N VAL A 117 -0.35 6.06 2.23
CA VAL A 117 0.92 5.59 1.68
C VAL A 117 1.84 5.21 2.83
N VAL A 118 2.36 3.98 2.77
CA VAL A 118 3.21 3.40 3.81
C VAL A 118 4.58 3.08 3.21
N PRO A 119 5.67 3.65 3.74
CA PRO A 119 7.00 3.31 3.23
C PRO A 119 7.42 1.89 3.62
N VAL A 120 8.15 1.25 2.70
CA VAL A 120 8.77 -0.06 2.91
C VAL A 120 10.26 0.17 3.10
N PHE A 121 10.80 -0.27 4.23
CA PHE A 121 12.19 -0.02 4.60
C PHE A 121 13.06 -1.26 4.39
N ARG A 122 14.30 -1.03 3.96
CA ARG A 122 15.40 -1.97 4.11
C ARG A 122 16.47 -1.26 4.96
N GLY A 123 16.59 -1.66 6.22
CA GLY A 123 17.36 -0.88 7.19
C GLY A 123 16.71 0.48 7.38
N ASN A 124 17.47 1.56 7.14
CA ASN A 124 16.98 2.94 7.26
C ASN A 124 16.59 3.55 5.91
N GLU A 125 16.66 2.78 4.84
CA GLU A 125 16.35 3.26 3.49
C GLU A 125 14.96 2.82 3.05
N VAL A 126 14.22 3.73 2.43
CA VAL A 126 12.96 3.40 1.78
C VAL A 126 13.26 2.75 0.43
N VAL A 127 12.79 1.54 0.22
CA VAL A 127 12.98 0.79 -1.04
C VAL A 127 11.72 0.71 -1.88
N ALA A 128 10.57 0.98 -1.28
CA ALA A 128 9.29 1.00 -1.94
C ALA A 128 8.28 1.76 -1.08
N VAL A 129 7.10 2.03 -1.64
CA VAL A 129 5.94 2.49 -0.87
C VAL A 129 4.75 1.60 -1.22
N LEU A 130 3.92 1.33 -0.21
CA LEU A 130 2.61 0.71 -0.38
C LEU A 130 1.59 1.83 -0.47
N ASP A 131 0.92 1.94 -1.61
CA ASP A 131 -0.05 2.99 -1.90
C ASP A 131 -1.44 2.38 -2.00
N ILE A 132 -2.40 2.95 -1.28
CA ILE A 132 -3.79 2.50 -1.30
C ILE A 132 -4.70 3.71 -1.47
N ASP A 133 -5.57 3.64 -2.47
CA ASP A 133 -6.54 4.69 -2.79
C ASP A 133 -7.96 4.19 -2.61
N SER A 134 -8.80 5.06 -2.06
CA SER A 134 -10.24 4.81 -1.90
C SER A 134 -11.04 5.84 -2.67
N GLU A 135 -12.17 5.42 -3.22
CA GLU A 135 -13.14 6.32 -3.85
C GLU A 135 -14.06 7.04 -2.85
N HIS A 136 -13.83 6.81 -1.55
CA HIS A 136 -14.54 7.45 -0.45
C HIS A 136 -13.62 8.34 0.35
N LEU A 137 -14.15 9.41 0.95
CA LEU A 137 -13.42 10.27 1.88
C LEU A 137 -13.18 9.53 3.20
N ASN A 138 -12.10 9.86 3.88
CA ASN A 138 -11.81 9.38 5.24
C ASN A 138 -11.80 7.85 5.39
N THR A 139 -11.40 7.11 4.37
CA THR A 139 -11.37 5.64 4.44
C THR A 139 -10.34 5.13 5.43
N PHE A 140 -9.19 5.80 5.55
CA PHE A 140 -8.03 5.30 6.29
C PHE A 140 -7.85 6.04 7.62
N ASP A 141 -7.50 5.26 8.67
CA ASP A 141 -7.26 5.77 10.02
C ASP A 141 -6.02 5.13 10.65
N GLU A 142 -5.82 5.36 11.95
CA GLU A 142 -4.67 4.82 12.68
C GLU A 142 -4.65 3.29 12.73
N THR A 143 -5.80 2.64 12.65
CA THR A 143 -5.88 1.16 12.57
C THR A 143 -5.23 0.67 11.28
N ASP A 144 -5.55 1.29 10.15
CA ASP A 144 -4.91 0.97 8.87
C ASP A 144 -3.41 1.20 8.93
N LYS A 145 -3.01 2.36 9.44
CA LYS A 145 -1.59 2.70 9.57
C LYS A 145 -0.82 1.64 10.35
N ALA A 146 -1.31 1.26 11.52
CA ALA A 146 -0.65 0.28 12.39
C ALA A 146 -0.49 -1.08 11.70
N TRP A 147 -1.55 -1.59 11.08
CA TRP A 147 -1.52 -2.89 10.43
C TRP A 147 -0.75 -2.88 9.11
N LEU A 148 -0.92 -1.83 8.31
CA LEU A 148 -0.22 -1.72 7.03
C LEU A 148 1.29 -1.53 7.21
N GLU A 149 1.72 -0.86 8.28
CA GLU A 149 3.13 -0.77 8.63
C GLU A 149 3.71 -2.15 8.98
N LYS A 150 2.94 -2.99 9.69
CA LYS A 150 3.34 -4.38 9.97
C LYS A 150 3.43 -5.21 8.69
N ILE A 151 2.46 -5.05 7.80
CA ILE A 151 2.44 -5.74 6.51
C ILE A 151 3.63 -5.31 5.65
N ALA A 152 3.91 -4.01 5.58
CA ALA A 152 5.05 -3.47 4.86
C ALA A 152 6.40 -3.98 5.42
N GLY A 153 6.45 -4.33 6.69
CA GLY A 153 7.63 -4.89 7.34
C GLY A 153 7.86 -6.38 7.09
N LEU A 154 6.92 -7.07 6.42
CA LEU A 154 7.06 -8.51 6.18
C LEU A 154 8.11 -8.86 5.13
N PHE A 155 8.48 -7.89 4.29
CA PHE A 155 9.50 -8.10 3.27
C PHE A 155 10.32 -6.83 3.11
N ALA A 156 11.58 -6.98 2.97
CA ALA A 156 12.48 -5.90 2.58
C ALA A 156 13.93 -6.40 2.65
#